data_ecb8cbce47cdca134b8f25ca6b675142
#
_entry.id   ecb8cbce47cdca134b8f25ca6b675142
#
_cell.length_a   1.000
_cell.length_b   1.000
_cell.length_c   1.000
_cell.angle_alpha   90.00
_cell.angle_beta   90.00
_cell.angle_gamma   90.00
#
_symmetry.space_group_name_H-M   'P 1'
#
loop_
_entity.id
_entity.type
_entity.pdbx_description
1 polymer ?
#
loop_
_entity_poly.entity_id
_entity_poly.type
_entity_poly.pdbx_seq_one_letter_code
_entity_poly.pdbx_strand_id
1 'polypeptide(L)'
;MSATLADDSVFVSALGLNTEDMKNIITPENANDIGDRLIIFPKYVNSDISEIEIKEKIEKIAEKYNVVILVPSFSRAKFWDERGIRTATKDNIDKIVAALKSGKHVGKIIFVNRYDGIDLPGDACRMLVIDGLPPLNSIKDRYIQSVAPQSTVLLREQVQRIEQGMGRGIRSNDDECCIVLMGDELTDVLSRNRGIDYFSVATRCQYDLSKQLWD
;
A
#
# COMPACT_ATOMS: atom_id res chain seq x y z
N MET A 1 12.32 -13.79 4.69
CA MET A 1 11.18 -13.70 5.63
C MET A 1 10.33 -12.50 5.24
N SER A 2 9.02 -12.55 5.38
CA SER A 2 8.12 -11.43 5.08
C SER A 2 8.00 -10.52 6.31
N ALA A 3 7.89 -9.21 6.10
CA ALA A 3 7.63 -8.26 7.19
C ALA A 3 6.19 -8.36 7.74
N THR A 4 5.30 -9.01 6.99
CA THR A 4 3.91 -9.25 7.38
C THR A 4 3.61 -10.73 7.32
N LEU A 5 3.51 -11.35 8.47
CA LEU A 5 2.97 -12.69 8.62
C LEU A 5 1.52 -12.54 9.07
N ALA A 6 0.62 -12.93 8.19
CA ALA A 6 -0.80 -12.74 8.41
C ALA A 6 -1.35 -13.56 9.56
N ASP A 7 -0.71 -14.72 9.80
CA ASP A 7 -1.21 -15.65 10.80
C ASP A 7 -0.15 -16.76 11.02
N ASP A 8 -0.10 -17.27 12.22
CA ASP A 8 0.83 -18.33 12.65
C ASP A 8 0.63 -19.65 11.90
N SER A 9 -0.55 -19.86 11.30
CA SER A 9 -0.87 -21.04 10.51
C SER A 9 0.05 -21.23 9.31
N VAL A 10 0.61 -20.13 8.77
CA VAL A 10 1.59 -20.18 7.67
C VAL A 10 2.87 -20.85 8.10
N PHE A 11 3.36 -20.62 9.31
CA PHE A 11 4.56 -21.28 9.83
C PHE A 11 4.32 -22.78 10.07
N VAL A 12 3.18 -23.12 10.65
CA VAL A 12 2.80 -24.51 10.88
C VAL A 12 2.67 -25.27 9.55
N SER A 13 1.97 -24.70 8.58
CA SER A 13 1.67 -25.36 7.31
C SER A 13 2.84 -25.36 6.32
N ALA A 14 3.60 -24.27 6.23
CA ALA A 14 4.67 -24.12 5.24
C ALA A 14 6.05 -24.59 5.73
N LEU A 15 6.32 -24.47 7.04
CA LEU A 15 7.61 -24.84 7.63
C LEU A 15 7.54 -26.08 8.53
N GLY A 16 6.34 -26.65 8.73
CA GLY A 16 6.16 -27.84 9.58
C GLY A 16 6.48 -27.59 11.06
N LEU A 17 6.33 -26.36 11.55
CA LEU A 17 6.56 -26.02 12.94
C LEU A 17 5.42 -26.52 13.82
N ASN A 18 5.73 -26.89 15.06
CA ASN A 18 4.72 -27.24 16.04
C ASN A 18 4.07 -25.97 16.62
N THR A 19 2.79 -26.06 16.95
CA THR A 19 2.06 -24.96 17.61
C THR A 19 2.66 -24.55 18.95
N GLU A 20 3.36 -25.47 19.64
CA GLU A 20 4.09 -25.20 20.89
C GLU A 20 5.30 -24.28 20.66
N ASP A 21 6.01 -24.43 19.53
CA ASP A 21 7.18 -23.63 19.18
C ASP A 21 6.77 -22.16 18.88
N MET A 22 5.50 -21.93 18.52
CA MET A 22 4.93 -20.61 18.25
C MET A 22 4.61 -19.79 19.52
N LYS A 23 4.64 -20.43 20.70
CA LYS A 23 4.37 -19.72 21.97
C LYS A 23 5.51 -18.79 22.41
N ASN A 24 6.70 -18.99 21.87
CA ASN A 24 7.90 -18.22 22.21
C ASN A 24 8.24 -17.16 21.16
N ILE A 25 7.26 -16.36 20.76
CA ILE A 25 7.50 -15.23 19.86
C ILE A 25 8.29 -14.17 20.63
N ILE A 26 9.51 -13.90 20.19
CA ILE A 26 10.30 -12.78 20.69
C ILE A 26 9.88 -11.53 19.91
N THR A 27 9.13 -10.67 20.55
CA THR A 27 8.82 -9.35 20.03
C THR A 27 9.82 -8.37 20.65
N PRO A 28 10.60 -7.62 19.84
CA PRO A 28 11.46 -6.57 20.38
C PRO A 28 10.66 -5.59 21.22
N GLU A 29 11.19 -5.18 22.39
CA GLU A 29 10.51 -4.23 23.29
C GLU A 29 10.19 -2.89 22.63
N ASN A 30 10.94 -2.52 21.58
CA ASN A 30 10.77 -1.30 20.77
C ASN A 30 10.12 -1.56 19.41
N ALA A 31 9.36 -2.65 19.24
CA ALA A 31 8.65 -2.97 18.00
C ALA A 31 7.47 -2.01 17.67
N ASN A 32 7.49 -0.80 18.24
CA ASN A 32 6.53 0.27 17.97
C ASN A 32 6.91 1.11 16.73
N ASP A 33 7.76 0.57 15.85
CA ASP A 33 8.29 1.23 14.65
C ASP A 33 7.22 1.40 13.55
N ILE A 34 6.10 2.00 13.92
CA ILE A 34 5.05 2.37 12.97
C ILE A 34 4.99 3.89 13.00
N GLY A 35 5.70 4.54 12.10
CA GLY A 35 5.59 5.98 11.93
C GLY A 35 4.17 6.45 11.60
N ASP A 36 3.93 7.74 11.61
CA ASP A 36 2.59 8.31 11.50
C ASP A 36 2.05 8.24 10.07
N ARG A 37 0.91 7.59 9.90
CA ARG A 37 0.18 7.49 8.64
C ARG A 37 -1.18 8.16 8.74
N LEU A 38 -1.39 9.16 7.89
CA LEU A 38 -2.72 9.69 7.63
C LEU A 38 -3.32 8.94 6.44
N ILE A 39 -4.29 8.07 6.68
CA ILE A 39 -4.93 7.24 5.65
C ILE A 39 -6.21 7.93 5.19
N ILE A 40 -6.30 8.26 3.91
CA ILE A 40 -7.43 9.00 3.32
C ILE A 40 -8.09 8.17 2.22
N PHE A 41 -9.41 8.07 2.29
CA PHE A 41 -10.25 7.62 1.19
C PHE A 41 -10.99 8.85 0.64
N PRO A 42 -10.57 9.44 -0.49
CA PRO A 42 -11.14 10.70 -0.97
C PRO A 42 -12.65 10.66 -1.13
N LYS A 43 -13.20 9.54 -1.62
CA LYS A 43 -14.66 9.36 -1.79
C LYS A 43 -15.44 9.22 -0.49
N TYR A 44 -14.78 8.95 0.64
CA TYR A 44 -15.44 9.00 1.95
C TYR A 44 -15.48 10.40 2.54
N VAL A 45 -14.44 11.19 2.24
CA VAL A 45 -14.39 12.61 2.63
C VAL A 45 -15.37 13.43 1.78
N ASN A 46 -15.44 13.14 0.49
CA ASN A 46 -16.38 13.77 -0.44
C ASN A 46 -16.82 12.74 -1.50
N SER A 47 -18.08 12.28 -1.42
CA SER A 47 -18.65 11.28 -2.33
C SER A 47 -18.67 11.72 -3.80
N ASP A 48 -18.78 13.04 -4.03
CA ASP A 48 -18.96 13.62 -5.35
C ASP A 48 -17.62 13.96 -6.04
N ILE A 49 -16.49 13.82 -5.31
CA ILE A 49 -15.19 14.13 -5.88
C ILE A 49 -14.83 13.18 -7.03
N SER A 50 -14.50 13.74 -8.17
CA SER A 50 -14.05 12.98 -9.34
C SER A 50 -12.59 12.53 -9.21
N GLU A 51 -12.22 11.47 -9.93
CA GLU A 51 -10.82 11.04 -10.00
C GLU A 51 -9.89 12.11 -10.60
N ILE A 52 -10.41 12.94 -11.50
CA ILE A 52 -9.66 14.05 -12.10
C ILE A 52 -9.35 15.11 -11.05
N GLU A 53 -10.31 15.50 -10.24
CA GLU A 53 -10.10 16.47 -9.15
C GLU A 53 -9.12 15.94 -8.10
N ILE A 54 -9.19 14.64 -7.77
CA ILE A 54 -8.20 13.99 -6.89
C ILE A 54 -6.81 14.09 -7.51
N LYS A 55 -6.68 13.74 -8.80
CA LYS A 55 -5.42 13.83 -9.53
C LYS A 55 -4.85 15.24 -9.51
N GLU A 56 -5.66 16.28 -9.81
CA GLU A 56 -5.23 17.68 -9.81
C GLU A 56 -4.72 18.13 -8.42
N LYS A 57 -5.40 17.71 -7.34
CA LYS A 57 -4.95 17.98 -5.97
C LYS A 57 -3.60 17.32 -5.67
N ILE A 58 -3.44 16.05 -6.06
CA ILE A 58 -2.19 15.30 -5.88
C ILE A 58 -1.05 15.92 -6.70
N GLU A 59 -1.32 16.36 -7.92
CA GLU A 59 -0.32 17.04 -8.77
C GLU A 59 0.17 18.35 -8.16
N LYS A 60 -0.71 19.15 -7.57
CA LYS A 60 -0.33 20.36 -6.81
C LYS A 60 0.55 20.03 -5.59
N ILE A 61 0.27 18.91 -4.89
CA ILE A 61 1.10 18.46 -3.77
C ILE A 61 2.48 18.02 -4.29
N ALA A 62 2.51 17.36 -5.44
CA ALA A 62 3.74 16.90 -6.07
C ALA A 62 4.68 18.03 -6.54
N GLU A 63 4.20 19.27 -6.62
CA GLU A 63 5.03 20.45 -6.87
C GLU A 63 5.97 20.76 -5.69
N LYS A 64 5.61 20.35 -4.49
CA LYS A 64 6.37 20.64 -3.25
C LYS A 64 6.99 19.41 -2.59
N TYR A 65 6.31 18.26 -2.71
CA TYR A 65 6.67 17.03 -2.01
C TYR A 65 6.85 15.89 -2.99
N ASN A 66 7.64 14.89 -2.61
CA ASN A 66 7.72 13.66 -3.37
C ASN A 66 6.44 12.84 -3.15
N VAL A 67 5.78 12.52 -4.25
CA VAL A 67 4.55 11.74 -4.30
C VAL A 67 4.82 10.44 -5.06
N VAL A 68 4.54 9.33 -4.41
CA VAL A 68 4.65 8.00 -4.99
C VAL A 68 3.25 7.45 -5.29
N ILE A 69 3.05 6.96 -6.50
CA ILE A 69 1.78 6.41 -6.94
C ILE A 69 1.97 4.95 -7.33
N LEU A 70 1.30 4.07 -6.61
CA LEU A 70 1.24 2.64 -6.91
C LEU A 70 -0.01 2.34 -7.73
N VAL A 71 0.17 1.73 -8.89
CA VAL A 71 -0.93 1.33 -9.77
C VAL A 71 -0.83 -0.15 -10.17
N PRO A 72 -1.96 -0.83 -10.43
CA PRO A 72 -1.97 -2.25 -10.75
C PRO A 72 -1.45 -2.57 -12.16
N SER A 73 -1.47 -1.60 -13.07
CA SER A 73 -1.15 -1.85 -14.48
C SER A 73 -0.60 -0.62 -15.19
N PHE A 74 0.08 -0.84 -16.32
CA PHE A 74 0.51 0.25 -17.20
C PHE A 74 -0.67 1.02 -17.82
N SER A 75 -1.81 0.37 -18.01
CA SER A 75 -3.04 1.06 -18.46
C SER A 75 -3.47 2.11 -17.44
N ARG A 76 -3.46 1.76 -16.14
CA ARG A 76 -3.81 2.73 -15.07
C ARG A 76 -2.72 3.79 -14.88
N ALA A 77 -1.45 3.44 -15.13
CA ALA A 77 -0.36 4.42 -15.08
C ALA A 77 -0.55 5.57 -16.08
N LYS A 78 -1.15 5.32 -17.25
CA LYS A 78 -1.43 6.36 -18.26
C LYS A 78 -2.39 7.44 -17.76
N PHE A 79 -3.27 7.13 -16.83
CA PHE A 79 -4.11 8.13 -16.19
C PHE A 79 -3.26 9.21 -15.50
N TRP A 80 -2.14 8.80 -14.87
CA TRP A 80 -1.23 9.67 -14.13
C TRP A 80 -0.13 10.30 -15.00
N ASP A 81 0.28 9.60 -16.04
CA ASP A 81 1.45 9.93 -16.85
C ASP A 81 1.28 9.42 -18.30
N GLU A 82 0.60 10.20 -19.11
CA GLU A 82 0.30 9.82 -20.50
C GLU A 82 1.56 9.55 -21.33
N ARG A 83 2.66 10.26 -21.04
CA ARG A 83 3.91 10.17 -21.79
C ARG A 83 4.87 9.11 -21.24
N GLY A 84 4.57 8.51 -20.10
CA GLY A 84 5.42 7.51 -19.45
C GLY A 84 6.75 8.04 -18.89
N ILE A 85 6.92 9.36 -18.78
CA ILE A 85 8.17 10.00 -18.34
C ILE A 85 8.42 9.79 -16.84
N ARG A 86 7.35 9.79 -16.06
CA ARG A 86 7.37 9.65 -14.60
C ARG A 86 7.08 8.22 -14.13
N THR A 87 6.87 7.31 -15.08
CA THR A 87 6.59 5.90 -14.78
C THR A 87 7.90 5.12 -14.68
N ALA A 88 8.11 4.49 -13.52
CA ALA A 88 9.28 3.67 -13.29
C ALA A 88 9.21 2.38 -14.10
N THR A 89 10.28 2.09 -14.81
CA THR A 89 10.49 0.87 -15.61
C THR A 89 11.61 0.04 -14.99
N LYS A 90 11.82 -1.18 -15.49
CA LYS A 90 12.94 -2.02 -15.06
C LYS A 90 14.31 -1.34 -15.26
N ASP A 91 14.44 -0.50 -16.29
CA ASP A 91 15.72 0.09 -16.68
C ASP A 91 16.05 1.36 -15.89
N ASN A 92 15.05 2.04 -15.29
CA ASN A 92 15.24 3.32 -14.62
C ASN A 92 14.91 3.30 -13.12
N ILE A 93 14.32 2.22 -12.60
CA ILE A 93 13.82 2.14 -11.23
C ILE A 93 14.89 2.43 -10.18
N ASP A 94 16.10 1.88 -10.34
CA ASP A 94 17.17 2.07 -9.38
C ASP A 94 17.64 3.53 -9.33
N LYS A 95 17.68 4.20 -10.48
CA LYS A 95 18.02 5.62 -10.58
C LYS A 95 16.96 6.50 -9.92
N ILE A 96 15.69 6.17 -10.13
CA ILE A 96 14.55 6.87 -9.53
C ILE A 96 14.57 6.71 -8.01
N VAL A 97 14.73 5.48 -7.51
CA VAL A 97 14.79 5.19 -6.07
C VAL A 97 16.00 5.90 -5.44
N ALA A 98 17.16 5.87 -6.07
CA ALA A 98 18.33 6.60 -5.59
C ALA A 98 18.09 8.11 -5.55
N ALA A 99 17.43 8.68 -6.56
CA ALA A 99 17.08 10.10 -6.59
C ALA A 99 16.11 10.47 -5.45
N LEU A 100 15.06 9.68 -5.23
CA LEU A 100 14.12 9.88 -4.12
C LEU A 100 14.83 9.83 -2.76
N LYS A 101 15.69 8.84 -2.54
CA LYS A 101 16.44 8.66 -1.29
C LYS A 101 17.53 9.71 -1.07
N SER A 102 17.95 10.43 -2.09
CA SER A 102 18.98 11.49 -1.96
C SER A 102 18.46 12.79 -1.33
N GLY A 103 17.19 12.83 -0.90
CA GLY A 103 16.52 14.03 -0.38
C GLY A 103 16.20 15.08 -1.45
N LYS A 104 16.35 14.75 -2.73
CA LYS A 104 15.98 15.66 -3.82
C LYS A 104 14.47 15.61 -4.05
N HIS A 105 13.93 16.78 -4.36
CA HIS A 105 12.56 16.84 -4.85
C HIS A 105 12.50 16.31 -6.29
N VAL A 106 11.83 15.17 -6.46
CA VAL A 106 11.64 14.50 -7.76
C VAL A 106 10.22 14.75 -8.27
N GLY A 107 9.30 15.06 -7.36
CA GLY A 107 7.89 15.25 -7.63
C GLY A 107 7.11 13.93 -7.69
N LYS A 108 6.23 13.78 -8.69
CA LYS A 108 5.37 12.60 -8.86
C LYS A 108 6.12 11.47 -9.56
N ILE A 109 6.08 10.26 -9.00
CA ILE A 109 6.62 9.02 -9.59
C ILE A 109 5.57 7.92 -9.52
N ILE A 110 5.43 7.16 -10.61
CA ILE A 110 4.46 6.07 -10.73
C ILE A 110 5.21 4.73 -10.74
N PHE A 111 4.82 3.82 -9.86
CA PHE A 111 5.30 2.43 -9.85
C PHE A 111 4.16 1.50 -10.25
N VAL A 112 4.42 0.62 -11.21
CA VAL A 112 3.43 -0.35 -11.70
C VAL A 112 3.66 -1.69 -11.04
N ASN A 113 2.64 -2.17 -10.32
CA ASN A 113 2.63 -3.48 -9.65
C ASN A 113 3.87 -3.71 -8.74
N ARG A 114 4.27 -2.68 -7.98
CA ARG A 114 5.43 -2.70 -7.07
C ARG A 114 5.00 -2.41 -5.63
N TYR A 115 4.11 -3.26 -5.11
CA TYR A 115 3.63 -3.19 -3.74
C TYR A 115 4.66 -3.73 -2.72
N ASP A 116 5.75 -4.35 -3.20
CA ASP A 116 6.84 -4.91 -2.41
C ASP A 116 8.23 -4.50 -2.93
N GLY A 117 9.25 -4.57 -2.10
CA GLY A 117 10.68 -4.45 -2.49
C GLY A 117 11.24 -3.03 -2.65
N ILE A 118 10.48 -1.96 -2.40
CA ILE A 118 10.98 -0.57 -2.46
C ILE A 118 10.68 0.14 -1.15
N ASP A 119 11.70 0.68 -0.50
CA ASP A 119 11.57 1.49 0.72
C ASP A 119 11.91 2.94 0.42
N LEU A 120 11.03 3.84 0.83
CA LEU A 120 11.12 5.28 0.55
C LEU A 120 10.84 6.08 1.82
N PRO A 121 11.76 6.08 2.81
CA PRO A 121 11.55 6.73 4.09
C PRO A 121 11.58 8.25 4.00
N GLY A 122 10.87 8.91 4.89
CA GLY A 122 10.89 10.36 5.09
C GLY A 122 10.55 11.15 3.82
N ASP A 123 11.43 12.10 3.46
CA ASP A 123 11.21 12.97 2.30
C ASP A 123 11.22 12.26 0.94
N ALA A 124 11.62 10.99 0.89
CA ALA A 124 11.51 10.19 -0.33
C ALA A 124 10.05 9.91 -0.72
N CYS A 125 9.11 9.87 0.26
CA CYS A 125 7.69 9.64 0.01
C CYS A 125 6.82 10.31 1.10
N ARG A 126 6.54 11.60 0.96
CA ARG A 126 5.62 12.31 1.87
C ARG A 126 4.14 12.03 1.59
N MET A 127 3.84 11.61 0.38
CA MET A 127 2.51 11.13 0.00
C MET A 127 2.62 9.86 -0.84
N LEU A 128 1.87 8.86 -0.43
CA LEU A 128 1.71 7.61 -1.16
C LEU A 128 0.27 7.48 -1.64
N VAL A 129 0.09 7.28 -2.93
CA VAL A 129 -1.21 7.01 -3.54
C VAL A 129 -1.26 5.55 -3.97
N ILE A 130 -2.24 4.81 -3.50
CA ILE A 130 -2.56 3.47 -4.01
C ILE A 130 -3.83 3.61 -4.83
N ASP A 131 -3.66 3.51 -6.14
CA ASP A 131 -4.74 3.72 -7.10
C ASP A 131 -5.09 2.43 -7.82
N GLY A 132 -6.10 1.76 -7.32
CA GLY A 132 -6.61 0.49 -7.80
C GLY A 132 -6.12 -0.72 -7.01
N LEU A 133 -6.82 -1.82 -7.20
CA LEU A 133 -6.62 -3.07 -6.47
C LEU A 133 -5.38 -3.82 -6.96
N PRO A 134 -4.48 -4.29 -6.06
CA PRO A 134 -3.36 -5.15 -6.46
C PRO A 134 -3.84 -6.38 -7.23
N PRO A 135 -3.23 -6.69 -8.40
CA PRO A 135 -3.71 -7.76 -9.24
C PRO A 135 -3.43 -9.15 -8.63
N LEU A 136 -4.37 -10.07 -8.80
CA LEU A 136 -4.25 -11.49 -8.47
C LEU A 136 -3.80 -12.25 -9.72
N ASN A 137 -2.48 -12.27 -9.98
CA ASN A 137 -1.92 -12.79 -11.23
C ASN A 137 -1.08 -14.06 -11.08
N SER A 138 -0.83 -14.52 -9.83
CA SER A 138 -0.05 -15.75 -9.63
C SER A 138 -0.85 -16.97 -10.09
N ILE A 139 -0.14 -18.07 -10.43
CA ILE A 139 -0.77 -19.35 -10.74
C ILE A 139 -1.65 -19.81 -9.59
N LYS A 140 -1.17 -19.62 -8.34
CA LYS A 140 -1.89 -19.91 -7.10
C LYS A 140 -3.19 -19.11 -7.03
N ASP A 141 -3.14 -17.78 -7.29
CA ASP A 141 -4.32 -16.90 -7.24
C ASP A 141 -5.40 -17.38 -8.23
N ARG A 142 -5.00 -17.70 -9.47
CA ARG A 142 -5.91 -18.20 -10.51
C ARG A 142 -6.51 -19.55 -10.14
N TYR A 143 -5.72 -20.43 -9.54
CA TYR A 143 -6.22 -21.74 -9.07
C TYR A 143 -7.25 -21.55 -7.96
N ILE A 144 -6.95 -20.76 -6.93
CA ILE A 144 -7.90 -20.49 -5.84
C ILE A 144 -9.17 -19.83 -6.39
N GLN A 145 -9.04 -18.87 -7.31
CA GLN A 145 -10.18 -18.20 -7.93
C GLN A 145 -11.07 -19.19 -8.73
N SER A 146 -10.48 -20.23 -9.35
CA SER A 146 -11.23 -21.22 -10.12
C SER A 146 -11.97 -22.23 -9.22
N VAL A 147 -11.37 -22.64 -8.08
CA VAL A 147 -11.95 -23.68 -7.20
C VAL A 147 -12.78 -23.11 -6.05
N ALA A 148 -12.48 -21.88 -5.64
CA ALA A 148 -13.16 -21.20 -4.52
C ALA A 148 -13.25 -19.68 -4.77
N PRO A 149 -14.04 -19.23 -5.75
CA PRO A 149 -14.10 -17.83 -6.18
C PRO A 149 -14.54 -16.84 -5.07
N GLN A 150 -15.26 -17.34 -4.07
CA GLN A 150 -15.70 -16.55 -2.90
C GLN A 150 -14.79 -16.72 -1.68
N SER A 151 -13.58 -17.25 -1.88
CA SER A 151 -12.65 -17.48 -0.78
C SER A 151 -12.14 -16.18 -0.18
N THR A 152 -12.22 -16.07 1.15
CA THR A 152 -11.62 -14.97 1.90
C THR A 152 -10.08 -14.94 1.82
N VAL A 153 -9.46 -16.04 1.35
CA VAL A 153 -7.99 -16.12 1.17
C VAL A 153 -7.50 -15.09 0.17
N LEU A 154 -8.17 -14.98 -1.00
CA LEU A 154 -7.78 -14.01 -2.02
C LEU A 154 -7.98 -12.56 -1.53
N LEU A 155 -9.08 -12.31 -0.84
CA LEU A 155 -9.35 -11.02 -0.22
C LEU A 155 -8.24 -10.64 0.78
N ARG A 156 -7.85 -11.57 1.66
CA ARG A 156 -6.76 -11.35 2.62
C ARG A 156 -5.43 -11.06 1.93
N GLU A 157 -5.09 -11.82 0.89
CA GLU A 157 -3.85 -11.60 0.13
C GLU A 157 -3.83 -10.22 -0.55
N GLN A 158 -4.96 -9.76 -1.10
CA GLN A 158 -5.05 -8.41 -1.68
C GLN A 158 -4.91 -7.32 -0.62
N VAL A 159 -5.60 -7.48 0.50
CA VAL A 159 -5.52 -6.52 1.62
C VAL A 159 -4.09 -6.45 2.19
N GLN A 160 -3.42 -7.60 2.33
CA GLN A 160 -2.02 -7.63 2.75
C GLN A 160 -1.09 -6.92 1.76
N ARG A 161 -1.30 -7.08 0.46
CA ARG A 161 -0.52 -6.35 -0.56
C ARG A 161 -0.76 -4.85 -0.48
N ILE A 162 -2.00 -4.41 -0.21
CA ILE A 162 -2.29 -3.00 0.04
C ILE A 162 -1.53 -2.51 1.28
N GLU A 163 -1.59 -3.24 2.38
CA GLU A 163 -0.90 -2.89 3.62
C GLU A 163 0.63 -2.86 3.45
N GLN A 164 1.20 -3.82 2.73
CA GLN A 164 2.61 -3.81 2.34
C GLN A 164 2.96 -2.57 1.50
N GLY A 165 2.07 -2.20 0.56
CA GLY A 165 2.20 -0.96 -0.20
C GLY A 165 2.21 0.25 0.70
N MET A 166 1.29 0.35 1.66
CA MET A 166 1.23 1.46 2.63
C MET A 166 2.49 1.58 3.49
N GLY A 167 3.17 0.47 3.77
CA GLY A 167 4.44 0.45 4.51
C GLY A 167 5.65 1.00 3.75
N ARG A 168 5.50 1.46 2.49
CA ARG A 168 6.63 1.94 1.68
C ARG A 168 7.18 3.29 2.10
N GLY A 169 6.31 4.17 2.57
CA GLY A 169 6.66 5.53 2.97
C GLY A 169 7.13 5.65 4.42
N ILE A 170 7.18 4.55 5.17
CA ILE A 170 7.43 4.58 6.61
C ILE A 170 8.39 3.47 7.00
N ARG A 171 9.46 3.83 7.70
CA ARG A 171 10.46 2.90 8.25
C ARG A 171 10.82 3.13 9.71
N SER A 172 10.57 4.33 10.21
CA SER A 172 10.90 4.71 11.57
C SER A 172 9.73 5.44 12.23
N ASN A 173 9.80 5.61 13.53
CA ASN A 173 8.80 6.38 14.30
C ASN A 173 8.73 7.85 13.89
N ASP A 174 9.80 8.37 13.30
CA ASP A 174 9.90 9.78 12.88
C ASP A 174 9.39 9.99 11.44
N ASP A 175 9.02 8.91 10.75
CA ASP A 175 8.50 9.01 9.38
C ASP A 175 7.00 9.37 9.40
N GLU A 176 6.64 10.33 8.57
CA GLU A 176 5.26 10.76 8.35
C GLU A 176 4.89 10.59 6.87
N CYS A 177 3.78 9.95 6.60
CA CYS A 177 3.30 9.75 5.22
C CYS A 177 1.79 9.88 5.13
N CYS A 178 1.31 10.70 4.19
CA CYS A 178 -0.09 10.73 3.80
C CYS A 178 -0.36 9.62 2.79
N ILE A 179 -1.29 8.72 3.10
CA ILE A 179 -1.68 7.60 2.24
C ILE A 179 -3.06 7.87 1.66
N VAL A 180 -3.15 7.92 0.35
CA VAL A 180 -4.42 8.08 -0.37
C VAL A 180 -4.79 6.75 -1.02
N LEU A 181 -5.94 6.19 -0.64
CA LEU A 181 -6.49 4.97 -1.19
C LEU A 181 -7.63 5.31 -2.14
N MET A 182 -7.48 5.02 -3.43
CA MET A 182 -8.47 5.37 -4.44
C MET A 182 -8.66 4.28 -5.51
N GLY A 183 -9.70 4.45 -6.31
CA GLY A 183 -10.16 3.45 -7.27
C GLY A 183 -11.36 2.67 -6.72
N ASP A 184 -12.40 2.50 -7.56
CA ASP A 184 -13.68 1.94 -7.12
C ASP A 184 -13.53 0.51 -6.60
N GLU A 185 -12.78 -0.34 -7.31
CA GLU A 185 -12.55 -1.74 -6.90
C GLU A 185 -11.82 -1.83 -5.54
N LEU A 186 -10.80 -0.99 -5.32
CA LEU A 186 -10.07 -0.96 -4.07
C LEU A 186 -10.99 -0.49 -2.93
N THR A 187 -11.75 0.56 -3.17
CA THR A 187 -12.70 1.11 -2.20
C THR A 187 -13.76 0.08 -1.84
N ASP A 188 -14.32 -0.62 -2.83
CA ASP A 188 -15.31 -1.66 -2.61
C ASP A 188 -14.75 -2.86 -1.82
N VAL A 189 -13.55 -3.30 -2.12
CA VAL A 189 -12.89 -4.39 -1.37
C VAL A 189 -12.67 -4.01 0.08
N LEU A 190 -12.19 -2.81 0.34
CA LEU A 190 -11.87 -2.38 1.70
C LEU A 190 -13.14 -2.08 2.52
N SER A 191 -14.18 -1.50 1.90
CA SER A 191 -15.39 -1.11 2.61
C SER A 191 -16.49 -2.18 2.58
N ARG A 192 -17.05 -2.46 1.39
CA ARG A 192 -18.19 -3.34 1.24
C ARG A 192 -17.88 -4.78 1.59
N ASN A 193 -16.69 -5.24 1.25
CA ASN A 193 -16.22 -6.60 1.53
C ASN A 193 -15.52 -6.72 2.89
N ARG A 194 -15.59 -5.67 3.73
CA ARG A 194 -14.96 -5.64 5.05
C ARG A 194 -13.45 -5.92 5.02
N GLY A 195 -12.78 -5.53 3.92
CA GLY A 195 -11.33 -5.72 3.76
C GLY A 195 -10.52 -5.04 4.86
N ILE A 196 -11.01 -3.92 5.41
CA ILE A 196 -10.38 -3.20 6.54
C ILE A 196 -10.19 -4.11 7.76
N ASP A 197 -11.08 -5.07 7.99
CA ASP A 197 -10.99 -6.00 9.11
C ASP A 197 -9.75 -6.91 9.02
N TYR A 198 -9.16 -7.05 7.83
CA TYR A 198 -7.97 -7.86 7.59
C TYR A 198 -6.65 -7.08 7.65
N PHE A 199 -6.69 -5.77 7.86
CA PHE A 199 -5.50 -5.01 8.20
C PHE A 199 -4.95 -5.42 9.57
N SER A 200 -3.66 -5.24 9.77
CA SER A 200 -3.06 -5.38 11.10
C SER A 200 -3.73 -4.44 12.12
N VAL A 201 -3.63 -4.79 13.39
CA VAL A 201 -4.20 -3.97 14.49
C VAL A 201 -3.69 -2.53 14.40
N ALA A 202 -2.39 -2.36 14.15
CA ALA A 202 -1.76 -1.06 14.06
C ALA A 202 -2.31 -0.22 12.88
N THR A 203 -2.45 -0.82 11.70
CA THR A 203 -3.02 -0.12 10.53
C THR A 203 -4.47 0.25 10.77
N ARG A 204 -5.25 -0.61 11.43
CA ARG A 204 -6.65 -0.29 11.79
C ARG A 204 -6.72 0.88 12.77
N CYS A 205 -5.89 0.90 13.80
CA CYS A 205 -5.83 2.03 14.74
C CYS A 205 -5.51 3.35 14.02
N GLN A 206 -4.53 3.35 13.11
CA GLN A 206 -4.19 4.55 12.33
C GLN A 206 -5.31 4.96 11.37
N TYR A 207 -6.01 3.99 10.77
CA TYR A 207 -7.19 4.26 9.95
C TYR A 207 -8.32 4.91 10.76
N ASP A 208 -8.62 4.38 11.95
CA ASP A 208 -9.66 4.91 12.83
C ASP A 208 -9.33 6.32 13.34
N LEU A 209 -8.05 6.58 13.66
CA LEU A 209 -7.59 7.93 13.99
C LEU A 209 -7.72 8.87 12.79
N SER A 210 -7.35 8.41 11.60
CA SER A 210 -7.47 9.20 10.37
C SER A 210 -8.92 9.61 10.09
N LYS A 211 -9.88 8.72 10.33
CA LYS A 211 -11.31 9.04 10.18
C LYS A 211 -11.77 10.22 11.04
N GLN A 212 -11.24 10.36 12.26
CA GLN A 212 -11.59 11.48 13.14
C GLN A 212 -11.13 12.83 12.59
N LEU A 213 -10.21 12.82 11.62
CA LEU A 213 -9.73 14.04 10.95
C LEU A 213 -10.49 14.35 9.66
N TRP A 214 -11.36 13.44 9.19
CA TRP A 214 -12.17 13.66 7.98
C TRP A 214 -13.53 14.32 8.29
N ASP A 215 -14.04 14.10 9.51
CA ASP A 215 -15.29 14.68 10.04
C ASP A 215 -15.06 16.12 10.51
#